data_665bc60f82a6b3ddc927264dc78fc500
#
_entry.id   665bc60f82a6b3ddc927264dc78fc500
#
_cell.length_a   1.000
_cell.length_b   1.000
_cell.length_c   1.000
_cell.angle_alpha   90.00
_cell.angle_beta   90.00
_cell.angle_gamma   90.00
#
_symmetry.space_group_name_H-M   'P 1'
#
loop_
_entity.id
_entity.type
_entity.pdbx_description
1 polymer ?
#
loop_
_entity_poly.entity_id
_entity_poly.type
_entity_poly.pdbx_seq_one_letter_code
_entity_poly.pdbx_strand_id
1 'polypeptide(L)'
;LLLKAKTDGRWHTQEHLEKNVYKEYGSILAASKGLTVSDNGNESVPMDMSGHKYSGTTAMMLNIASHNQGYEVPVFLNLATMNANGIRVNENAVAIPVITKNGVENVYNIDQTDYPMKHPQEYSNMKLNQVLESRLSSENKDAIESLVNNNRFTTKTSFDSSVGSASYSAIDNTIHVAPVGEYDKKDGFLQDLSEGLVMRTRKSEPVSSRFENILKEGLIVHLGSGLVGQKYGYDVGETAGSKFWKERLKNDPNYTKAVIKAAERSSDKIIDYVDKLQKGQSQSSNLDMRSTTPIDIDVDGNGIVESDENLAPDKKQGADEEKDNNQEESHHQHRHFHR
;
A
#
# COMPACT_ATOMS: atom_id res chain seq x y z
N LEU A 1 -8.42 22.32 16.38
CA LEU A 1 -7.12 22.74 16.96
C LEU A 1 -6.04 22.48 15.91
N LEU A 2 -5.55 23.56 15.29
CA LEU A 2 -4.43 23.49 14.35
C LEU A 2 -3.15 23.21 15.15
N LEU A 3 -2.67 21.98 15.09
CA LEU A 3 -1.32 21.66 15.58
C LEU A 3 -0.31 22.38 14.69
N LYS A 4 0.47 23.25 15.28
CA LYS A 4 1.56 23.97 14.61
C LYS A 4 2.88 23.36 15.07
N ALA A 5 3.72 22.94 14.11
CA ALA A 5 5.08 22.54 14.39
C ALA A 5 6.05 23.59 13.84
N LYS A 6 7.16 23.80 14.54
CA LYS A 6 8.22 24.70 14.11
C LYS A 6 9.30 23.91 13.38
N THR A 7 9.41 24.13 12.08
CA THR A 7 10.50 23.63 11.25
C THR A 7 11.20 24.81 10.60
N ASP A 8 12.51 24.79 10.54
CA ASP A 8 13.35 25.86 9.95
C ASP A 8 13.05 27.26 10.46
N GLY A 9 12.69 27.37 11.75
CA GLY A 9 12.32 28.64 12.36
C GLY A 9 10.95 29.18 11.99
N ARG A 10 10.17 28.48 11.17
CA ARG A 10 8.82 28.85 10.72
C ARG A 10 7.75 27.94 11.32
N TRP A 11 6.57 28.48 11.55
CA TRP A 11 5.42 27.71 11.98
C TRP A 11 4.65 27.21 10.77
N HIS A 12 4.44 25.89 10.70
CA HIS A 12 3.67 25.24 9.66
C HIS A 12 2.39 24.65 10.22
N THR A 13 1.32 24.66 9.42
CA THR A 13 0.09 23.94 9.76
C THR A 13 0.28 22.43 9.60
N GLN A 14 -0.54 21.64 10.27
CA GLN A 14 -0.54 20.18 10.10
C GLN A 14 -0.74 19.78 8.64
N GLU A 15 -1.63 20.47 7.95
CA GLU A 15 -1.90 20.25 6.52
C GLU A 15 -0.64 20.46 5.65
N HIS A 16 0.10 21.53 5.90
CA HIS A 16 1.35 21.78 5.19
C HIS A 16 2.40 20.70 5.45
N LEU A 17 2.51 20.24 6.70
CA LEU A 17 3.43 19.17 7.06
C LEU A 17 3.05 17.86 6.38
N GLU A 18 1.78 17.50 6.37
CA GLU A 18 1.29 16.30 5.66
C GLU A 18 1.52 16.38 4.16
N LYS A 19 1.30 17.55 3.54
CA LYS A 19 1.58 17.76 2.13
C LYS A 19 3.05 17.50 1.79
N ASN A 20 3.96 17.93 2.65
CA ASN A 20 5.39 17.64 2.48
C ASN A 20 5.71 16.14 2.60
N VAL A 21 5.02 15.41 3.49
CA VAL A 21 5.16 13.96 3.59
C VAL A 21 4.72 13.29 2.27
N TYR A 22 3.56 13.62 1.74
CA TYR A 22 3.08 13.02 0.48
C TYR A 22 3.90 13.42 -0.73
N LYS A 23 4.48 14.63 -0.74
CA LYS A 23 5.47 15.01 -1.75
C LYS A 23 6.69 14.09 -1.72
N GLU A 24 7.22 13.82 -0.52
CA GLU A 24 8.37 12.93 -0.36
C GLU A 24 8.02 11.47 -0.69
N TYR A 25 6.85 10.99 -0.25
CA TYR A 25 6.35 9.66 -0.61
C TYR A 25 6.21 9.49 -2.13
N GLY A 26 5.71 10.50 -2.82
CA GLY A 26 5.63 10.50 -4.28
C GLY A 26 7.01 10.38 -4.93
N SER A 27 8.02 11.08 -4.42
CA SER A 27 9.40 10.99 -4.89
C SER A 27 10.02 9.63 -4.61
N ILE A 28 9.79 9.06 -3.43
CA ILE A 28 10.26 7.72 -3.04
C ILE A 28 9.66 6.66 -3.97
N LEU A 29 8.35 6.69 -4.19
CA LEU A 29 7.64 5.77 -5.08
C LEU A 29 8.09 5.92 -6.54
N ALA A 30 8.29 7.15 -7.01
CA ALA A 30 8.76 7.41 -8.37
C ALA A 30 10.16 6.85 -8.64
N ALA A 31 11.01 6.81 -7.64
CA ALA A 31 12.37 6.25 -7.72
C ALA A 31 12.43 4.73 -7.44
N SER A 32 11.32 4.10 -7.03
CA SER A 32 11.29 2.69 -6.64
C SER A 32 11.45 1.76 -7.82
N LYS A 33 12.04 0.59 -7.56
CA LYS A 33 12.08 -0.58 -8.46
C LYS A 33 11.11 -1.69 -8.03
N GLY A 34 10.23 -1.38 -7.09
CA GLY A 34 9.25 -2.27 -6.49
C GLY A 34 8.74 -1.66 -5.19
N LEU A 35 7.66 -2.18 -4.63
CA LEU A 35 7.04 -1.64 -3.41
C LEU A 35 7.58 -2.30 -2.15
N THR A 36 7.86 -3.58 -2.22
CA THR A 36 8.59 -4.31 -1.18
C THR A 36 9.70 -5.07 -1.87
N VAL A 37 10.92 -4.86 -1.44
CA VAL A 37 12.11 -5.42 -2.08
C VAL A 37 12.99 -6.04 -1.00
N SER A 38 13.40 -7.29 -1.24
CA SER A 38 14.37 -7.97 -0.41
C SER A 38 15.73 -7.99 -1.09
N ASP A 39 16.77 -7.70 -0.32
CA ASP A 39 18.14 -7.91 -0.76
C ASP A 39 18.57 -9.34 -0.41
N ASN A 40 18.94 -10.12 -1.43
CA ASN A 40 19.40 -11.50 -1.26
C ASN A 40 18.41 -12.43 -0.52
N GLY A 41 17.11 -12.20 -0.69
CA GLY A 41 16.05 -12.97 -0.03
C GLY A 41 15.82 -12.60 1.44
N ASN A 42 16.46 -11.54 1.93
CA ASN A 42 16.22 -10.98 3.25
C ASN A 42 15.40 -9.70 3.12
N GLU A 43 14.21 -9.72 3.69
CA GLU A 43 13.37 -8.52 3.75
C GLU A 43 13.92 -7.55 4.78
N SER A 44 13.90 -6.27 4.42
CA SER A 44 14.14 -5.19 5.37
C SER A 44 12.92 -4.98 6.26
N VAL A 45 13.13 -4.94 7.56
CA VAL A 45 12.09 -4.59 8.55
C VAL A 45 12.46 -3.24 9.16
N PRO A 46 11.88 -2.13 8.66
CA PRO A 46 12.16 -0.81 9.20
C PRO A 46 11.75 -0.70 10.67
N MET A 47 12.65 -0.22 11.50
CA MET A 47 12.42 -0.06 12.94
C MET A 47 13.10 1.19 13.48
N ASP A 48 12.66 1.61 14.67
CA ASP A 48 13.36 2.64 15.43
C ASP A 48 14.58 2.06 16.18
N MET A 49 15.34 2.92 16.86
CA MET A 49 16.53 2.50 17.60
C MET A 49 16.22 1.58 18.79
N SER A 50 14.99 1.62 19.30
CA SER A 50 14.51 0.77 20.39
C SER A 50 14.02 -0.60 19.90
N GLY A 51 14.03 -0.85 18.60
CA GLY A 51 13.56 -2.08 17.99
C GLY A 51 12.05 -2.13 17.74
N HIS A 52 11.34 -1.02 17.90
CA HIS A 52 9.94 -0.95 17.52
C HIS A 52 9.81 -0.86 16.00
N LYS A 53 9.04 -1.79 15.43
CA LYS A 53 8.82 -1.87 13.99
C LYS A 53 7.86 -0.76 13.51
N TYR A 54 8.21 -0.14 12.41
CA TYR A 54 7.25 0.65 11.65
C TYR A 54 6.25 -0.29 10.97
N SER A 55 5.09 0.23 10.62
CA SER A 55 4.02 -0.55 9.98
C SER A 55 3.36 0.24 8.85
N GLY A 56 2.59 -0.47 8.02
CA GLY A 56 1.78 0.14 6.97
C GLY A 56 2.58 0.93 5.95
N THR A 57 2.03 2.04 5.51
CA THR A 57 2.65 2.93 4.50
C THR A 57 4.00 3.45 4.95
N THR A 58 4.16 3.83 6.21
CA THR A 58 5.44 4.32 6.72
C THR A 58 6.53 3.26 6.59
N ALA A 59 6.27 2.02 6.98
CA ALA A 59 7.21 0.92 6.82
C ALA A 59 7.55 0.68 5.34
N MET A 60 6.56 0.68 4.46
CA MET A 60 6.77 0.50 3.02
C MET A 60 7.64 1.61 2.45
N MET A 61 7.37 2.89 2.79
CA MET A 61 8.16 4.02 2.29
C MET A 61 9.60 4.00 2.81
N LEU A 62 9.82 3.70 4.09
CA LEU A 62 11.15 3.60 4.66
C LEU A 62 11.95 2.43 4.07
N ASN A 63 11.28 1.32 3.76
CA ASN A 63 11.91 0.18 3.10
C ASN A 63 12.34 0.54 1.66
N ILE A 64 11.46 1.16 0.89
CA ILE A 64 11.79 1.63 -0.47
C ILE A 64 12.91 2.66 -0.43
N ALA A 65 12.85 3.62 0.50
CA ALA A 65 13.89 4.64 0.65
C ALA A 65 15.24 4.02 1.02
N SER A 66 15.27 3.01 1.90
CA SER A 66 16.49 2.27 2.24
C SER A 66 17.11 1.61 1.01
N HIS A 67 16.27 0.95 0.21
CA HIS A 67 16.74 0.31 -1.02
C HIS A 67 17.23 1.32 -2.06
N ASN A 68 16.49 2.41 -2.28
CA ASN A 68 16.87 3.47 -3.22
C ASN A 68 18.20 4.14 -2.86
N GLN A 69 18.48 4.28 -1.56
CA GLN A 69 19.70 4.92 -1.04
C GLN A 69 20.83 3.94 -0.73
N GLY A 70 20.58 2.63 -0.79
CA GLY A 70 21.57 1.62 -0.46
C GLY A 70 21.93 1.56 1.02
N TYR A 71 21.00 1.88 1.93
CA TYR A 71 21.23 1.73 3.37
C TYR A 71 21.31 0.25 3.75
N GLU A 72 22.29 -0.10 4.58
CA GLU A 72 22.51 -1.48 5.00
C GLU A 72 21.61 -1.90 6.16
N VAL A 73 21.27 -0.95 7.04
CA VAL A 73 20.47 -1.21 8.23
C VAL A 73 19.24 -0.29 8.22
N PRO A 74 18.01 -0.83 8.14
CA PRO A 74 16.78 -0.03 8.08
C PRO A 74 16.33 0.42 9.49
N VAL A 75 17.24 1.03 10.25
CA VAL A 75 16.97 1.66 11.54
C VAL A 75 16.90 3.16 11.35
N PHE A 76 15.83 3.77 11.82
CA PHE A 76 15.53 5.19 11.64
C PHE A 76 15.37 5.90 12.97
N LEU A 77 15.91 7.10 13.06
CA LEU A 77 15.94 7.91 14.26
C LEU A 77 15.40 9.31 13.99
N ASN A 78 14.60 9.83 14.91
CA ASN A 78 14.29 11.25 14.91
C ASN A 78 15.39 12.05 15.64
N LEU A 79 15.34 13.37 15.49
CA LEU A 79 16.36 14.25 16.04
C LEU A 79 16.41 14.20 17.58
N ALA A 80 15.27 14.04 18.24
CA ALA A 80 15.20 13.92 19.69
C ALA A 80 15.95 12.66 20.19
N THR A 81 15.75 11.52 19.55
CA THR A 81 16.48 10.28 19.89
C THR A 81 17.97 10.41 19.63
N MET A 82 18.37 11.02 18.52
CA MET A 82 19.78 11.26 18.21
C MET A 82 20.44 12.14 19.28
N ASN A 83 19.80 13.25 19.63
CA ASN A 83 20.32 14.16 20.66
C ASN A 83 20.44 13.48 22.03
N ALA A 84 19.45 12.69 22.42
CA ALA A 84 19.47 11.95 23.69
C ALA A 84 20.60 10.90 23.75
N ASN A 85 21.05 10.39 22.62
CA ASN A 85 22.11 9.37 22.52
C ASN A 85 23.45 9.91 22.02
N GLY A 86 23.60 11.23 21.87
CA GLY A 86 24.83 11.84 21.39
C GLY A 86 25.21 11.47 19.94
N ILE A 87 24.22 11.10 19.14
CA ILE A 87 24.39 10.71 17.73
C ILE A 87 24.36 11.96 16.86
N ARG A 88 25.28 12.08 15.94
CA ARG A 88 25.38 13.19 14.99
C ARG A 88 25.05 12.74 13.59
N VAL A 89 24.30 13.58 12.90
CA VAL A 89 23.98 13.39 11.47
C VAL A 89 25.22 13.75 10.64
N ASN A 90 25.50 12.96 9.61
CA ASN A 90 26.56 13.23 8.67
C ASN A 90 26.25 14.47 7.83
N GLU A 91 27.30 15.09 7.31
CA GLU A 91 27.16 16.23 6.39
C GLU A 91 26.33 15.81 5.16
N ASN A 92 25.43 16.69 4.73
CA ASN A 92 24.50 16.47 3.60
C ASN A 92 23.44 15.35 3.79
N ALA A 93 23.29 14.80 4.98
CA ALA A 93 22.20 13.87 5.23
C ALA A 93 20.84 14.59 5.17
N VAL A 94 19.87 13.93 4.56
CA VAL A 94 18.50 14.45 4.38
C VAL A 94 17.52 13.56 5.13
N ALA A 95 16.69 14.18 5.98
CA ALA A 95 15.65 13.49 6.69
C ALA A 95 14.52 13.06 5.75
N ILE A 96 13.86 11.96 6.10
CA ILE A 96 12.63 11.50 5.47
C ILE A 96 11.46 11.90 6.38
N PRO A 97 10.54 12.76 5.93
CA PRO A 97 9.32 13.03 6.68
C PRO A 97 8.37 11.84 6.58
N VAL A 98 7.87 11.39 7.71
CA VAL A 98 6.93 10.25 7.80
C VAL A 98 5.74 10.59 8.69
N ILE A 99 4.64 9.88 8.49
CA ILE A 99 3.47 9.94 9.36
C ILE A 99 3.54 8.76 10.32
N THR A 100 3.54 9.07 11.61
CA THR A 100 3.48 8.10 12.70
C THR A 100 2.24 8.33 13.56
N LYS A 101 2.02 7.50 14.57
CA LYS A 101 0.96 7.72 15.56
C LYS A 101 1.10 9.05 16.32
N ASN A 102 2.31 9.61 16.34
CA ASN A 102 2.62 10.88 17.00
C ASN A 102 2.49 12.10 16.04
N GLY A 103 2.06 11.87 14.81
CA GLY A 103 1.96 12.88 13.77
C GLY A 103 3.11 12.81 12.76
N VAL A 104 3.44 13.95 12.17
CA VAL A 104 4.55 14.04 11.21
C VAL A 104 5.87 14.12 11.95
N GLU A 105 6.78 13.23 11.62
CA GLU A 105 8.14 13.18 12.15
C GLU A 105 9.16 13.19 11.00
N ASN A 106 10.32 13.79 11.24
CA ASN A 106 11.48 13.69 10.36
C ASN A 106 12.45 12.65 10.92
N VAL A 107 12.77 11.63 10.13
CA VAL A 107 13.66 10.55 10.53
C VAL A 107 14.88 10.47 9.62
N TYR A 108 16.00 10.06 10.19
CA TYR A 108 17.24 9.78 9.48
C TYR A 108 17.53 8.28 9.59
N ASN A 109 18.09 7.70 8.55
CA ASN A 109 18.62 6.35 8.64
C ASN A 109 19.90 6.36 9.47
N ILE A 110 20.16 5.30 10.23
CA ILE A 110 21.35 5.18 11.07
C ILE A 110 22.66 5.26 10.27
N ASP A 111 22.63 4.82 8.99
CA ASP A 111 23.78 4.92 8.08
C ASP A 111 24.12 6.36 7.67
N GLN A 112 23.19 7.30 7.91
CA GLN A 112 23.40 8.74 7.73
C GLN A 112 24.03 9.41 8.96
N THR A 113 24.49 8.66 9.94
CA THR A 113 24.97 9.17 11.21
C THR A 113 26.40 8.67 11.52
N ASP A 114 27.00 9.21 12.57
CA ASP A 114 28.28 8.75 13.09
C ASP A 114 28.19 7.47 13.94
N TYR A 115 26.99 6.91 14.13
CA TYR A 115 26.75 5.75 14.99
C TYR A 115 27.48 4.48 14.54
N PRO A 116 27.49 4.07 13.25
CA PRO A 116 28.19 2.87 12.81
C PRO A 116 29.69 2.91 13.14
N MET A 117 30.30 4.07 13.04
CA MET A 117 31.73 4.27 13.33
C MET A 117 32.03 4.31 14.84
N LYS A 118 31.16 4.95 15.63
CA LYS A 118 31.32 5.09 17.07
C LYS A 118 30.89 3.86 17.86
N HIS A 119 29.95 3.08 17.35
CA HIS A 119 29.35 1.93 18.00
C HIS A 119 29.31 0.72 17.06
N PRO A 120 30.48 0.23 16.58
CA PRO A 120 30.52 -0.81 15.54
C PRO A 120 29.93 -2.15 15.99
N GLN A 121 30.04 -2.50 17.27
CA GLN A 121 29.48 -3.74 17.79
C GLN A 121 27.96 -3.71 17.82
N GLU A 122 27.40 -2.64 18.34
CA GLU A 122 25.94 -2.44 18.42
C GLU A 122 25.33 -2.34 17.02
N TYR A 123 26.03 -1.68 16.09
CA TYR A 123 25.61 -1.63 14.69
C TYR A 123 25.63 -3.01 14.04
N SER A 124 26.63 -3.84 14.32
CA SER A 124 26.67 -5.22 13.84
C SER A 124 25.53 -6.06 14.42
N ASN A 125 25.17 -5.83 15.69
CA ASN A 125 24.01 -6.48 16.31
C ASN A 125 22.69 -6.08 15.65
N MET A 126 22.54 -4.83 15.20
CA MET A 126 21.38 -4.41 14.42
C MET A 126 21.28 -5.15 13.09
N LYS A 127 22.38 -5.42 12.41
CA LYS A 127 22.39 -6.25 11.19
C LYS A 127 21.91 -7.67 11.46
N LEU A 128 22.36 -8.30 12.54
CA LEU A 128 21.92 -9.63 12.95
C LEU A 128 20.42 -9.65 13.28
N ASN A 129 19.93 -8.65 14.00
CA ASN A 129 18.51 -8.52 14.30
C ASN A 129 17.66 -8.40 13.03
N GLN A 130 18.14 -7.68 12.01
CA GLN A 130 17.44 -7.61 10.72
C GLN A 130 17.33 -8.97 10.05
N VAL A 131 18.36 -9.81 10.10
CA VAL A 131 18.31 -11.17 9.56
C VAL A 131 17.29 -12.04 10.29
N LEU A 132 17.21 -11.93 11.62
CA LEU A 132 16.23 -12.65 12.43
C LEU A 132 14.81 -12.20 12.12
N GLU A 133 14.56 -10.89 12.07
CA GLU A 133 13.25 -10.33 11.75
C GLU A 133 12.79 -10.69 10.33
N SER A 134 13.69 -10.68 9.37
CA SER A 134 13.41 -11.13 8.00
C SER A 134 12.96 -12.60 7.95
N ARG A 135 13.59 -13.47 8.72
CA ARG A 135 13.17 -14.89 8.80
C ARG A 135 11.76 -15.02 9.39
N LEU A 136 11.45 -14.27 10.45
CA LEU A 136 10.13 -14.27 11.06
C LEU A 136 9.06 -13.73 10.08
N SER A 137 9.38 -12.71 9.32
CA SER A 137 8.49 -12.20 8.27
C SER A 137 8.26 -13.24 7.19
N SER A 138 9.28 -13.98 6.80
CA SER A 138 9.20 -15.04 5.80
C SER A 138 8.24 -16.17 6.19
N GLU A 139 8.13 -16.49 7.48
CA GLU A 139 7.17 -17.47 8.00
C GLU A 139 5.72 -17.03 7.82
N ASN A 140 5.46 -15.74 7.73
CA ASN A 140 4.12 -15.19 7.52
C ASN A 140 3.64 -15.24 6.06
N LYS A 141 4.54 -15.47 5.09
CA LYS A 141 4.18 -15.53 3.66
C LYS A 141 3.11 -16.57 3.37
N ASP A 142 3.14 -17.67 4.10
CA ASP A 142 2.24 -18.80 3.89
C ASP A 142 0.82 -18.55 4.41
N ALA A 143 0.61 -17.47 5.15
CA ALA A 143 -0.69 -17.18 5.75
C ALA A 143 -1.80 -17.02 4.70
N ILE A 144 -1.57 -16.23 3.66
CA ILE A 144 -2.55 -16.00 2.58
C ILE A 144 -2.71 -17.25 1.73
N GLU A 145 -1.62 -17.88 1.33
CA GLU A 145 -1.65 -19.09 0.50
C GLU A 145 -2.35 -20.24 1.21
N SER A 146 -2.06 -20.44 2.49
CA SER A 146 -2.72 -21.47 3.30
C SER A 146 -4.24 -21.26 3.37
N LEU A 147 -4.70 -20.03 3.49
CA LEU A 147 -6.12 -19.72 3.50
C LEU A 147 -6.79 -20.01 2.16
N VAL A 148 -6.11 -19.72 1.06
CA VAL A 148 -6.60 -20.03 -0.30
C VAL A 148 -6.68 -21.54 -0.49
N ASN A 149 -5.61 -22.26 -0.18
CA ASN A 149 -5.53 -23.71 -0.35
C ASN A 149 -6.55 -24.47 0.51
N ASN A 150 -6.91 -23.92 1.66
CA ASN A 150 -7.92 -24.49 2.55
C ASN A 150 -9.35 -24.00 2.27
N ASN A 151 -9.59 -23.31 1.17
CA ASN A 151 -10.88 -22.73 0.78
C ASN A 151 -11.52 -21.87 1.89
N ARG A 152 -10.70 -21.17 2.66
CA ARG A 152 -11.18 -20.33 3.76
C ARG A 152 -11.66 -18.95 3.33
N PHE A 153 -11.27 -18.50 2.14
CA PHE A 153 -11.82 -17.27 1.58
C PHE A 153 -13.24 -17.52 1.06
N THR A 154 -14.13 -16.57 1.29
CA THR A 154 -15.45 -16.55 0.63
C THR A 154 -15.35 -16.28 -0.86
N THR A 155 -14.31 -15.59 -1.28
CA THR A 155 -13.95 -15.37 -2.69
C THR A 155 -13.23 -16.60 -3.21
N LYS A 156 -13.69 -17.13 -4.33
CA LYS A 156 -13.05 -18.26 -5.01
C LYS A 156 -11.79 -17.82 -5.71
N THR A 157 -10.87 -18.75 -5.88
CA THR A 157 -9.66 -18.56 -6.69
C THR A 157 -9.70 -19.55 -7.84
N SER A 158 -9.54 -19.07 -9.07
CA SER A 158 -9.43 -19.88 -10.29
C SER A 158 -8.04 -19.75 -10.84
N PHE A 159 -7.43 -20.90 -11.13
CA PHE A 159 -6.08 -21.01 -11.68
C PHE A 159 -6.16 -21.28 -13.17
N ASP A 160 -5.68 -20.34 -13.98
CA ASP A 160 -5.73 -20.44 -15.44
C ASP A 160 -4.42 -19.92 -16.04
N SER A 161 -3.72 -20.79 -16.77
CA SER A 161 -2.45 -20.49 -17.45
C SER A 161 -2.56 -19.41 -18.54
N SER A 162 -3.76 -19.12 -19.01
CA SER A 162 -3.99 -18.02 -19.96
C SER A 162 -4.02 -16.63 -19.31
N VAL A 163 -4.03 -16.55 -17.98
CA VAL A 163 -4.10 -15.28 -17.24
C VAL A 163 -2.74 -14.62 -17.23
N GLY A 164 -2.61 -13.49 -17.91
CA GLY A 164 -1.37 -12.70 -17.92
C GLY A 164 -1.13 -11.84 -16.69
N SER A 165 -2.21 -11.52 -15.95
CA SER A 165 -2.19 -10.77 -14.68
C SER A 165 -3.45 -11.09 -13.90
N ALA A 166 -3.43 -10.86 -12.59
CA ALA A 166 -4.59 -11.08 -11.74
C ALA A 166 -5.81 -10.27 -12.21
N SER A 167 -6.98 -10.87 -12.08
CA SER A 167 -8.25 -10.19 -12.28
C SER A 167 -9.28 -10.66 -11.25
N TYR A 168 -10.34 -9.86 -11.08
CA TYR A 168 -11.45 -10.20 -10.21
C TYR A 168 -12.77 -10.08 -10.98
N SER A 169 -13.57 -11.13 -10.93
CA SER A 169 -14.93 -11.16 -11.48
C SER A 169 -15.94 -10.98 -10.35
N ALA A 170 -16.71 -9.89 -10.41
CA ALA A 170 -17.78 -9.63 -9.45
C ALA A 170 -19.02 -10.52 -9.68
N ILE A 171 -19.16 -11.09 -10.88
CA ILE A 171 -20.32 -11.90 -11.25
C ILE A 171 -20.36 -13.19 -10.43
N ASP A 172 -19.24 -13.88 -10.33
CA ASP A 172 -19.10 -15.15 -9.63
C ASP A 172 -18.20 -15.07 -8.38
N ASN A 173 -17.79 -13.86 -7.99
CA ASN A 173 -16.91 -13.60 -6.86
C ASN A 173 -15.62 -14.41 -6.92
N THR A 174 -14.95 -14.37 -8.06
CA THR A 174 -13.76 -15.19 -8.33
C THR A 174 -12.55 -14.33 -8.66
N ILE A 175 -11.41 -14.64 -8.04
CA ILE A 175 -10.10 -14.12 -8.41
C ILE A 175 -9.47 -15.09 -9.41
N HIS A 176 -9.03 -14.58 -10.55
CA HIS A 176 -8.31 -15.35 -11.57
C HIS A 176 -6.83 -15.02 -11.51
N VAL A 177 -6.00 -16.04 -11.36
CA VAL A 177 -4.53 -15.97 -11.30
C VAL A 177 -3.93 -17.13 -12.08
N ALA A 178 -2.69 -17.00 -12.53
CA ALA A 178 -1.96 -18.13 -13.07
C ALA A 178 -1.67 -19.18 -11.98
N PRO A 179 -1.47 -20.45 -12.32
CA PRO A 179 -1.01 -21.46 -11.38
C PRO A 179 0.34 -21.08 -10.75
N VAL A 180 0.54 -21.39 -9.47
CA VAL A 180 1.75 -21.02 -8.74
C VAL A 180 3.05 -21.48 -9.41
N GLY A 181 3.02 -22.60 -10.10
CA GLY A 181 4.18 -23.13 -10.83
C GLY A 181 4.59 -22.36 -12.09
N GLU A 182 3.79 -21.38 -12.53
CA GLU A 182 4.09 -20.52 -13.67
C GLU A 182 4.80 -19.21 -13.28
N TYR A 183 4.97 -18.97 -11.99
CA TYR A 183 5.72 -17.83 -11.48
C TYR A 183 7.18 -18.23 -11.23
N ASP A 184 8.11 -17.34 -11.57
CA ASP A 184 9.54 -17.53 -11.28
C ASP A 184 9.81 -17.61 -9.77
N LYS A 185 9.04 -16.86 -9.00
CA LYS A 185 9.08 -16.82 -7.54
C LYS A 185 7.67 -16.86 -6.97
N LYS A 186 7.51 -17.49 -5.81
CA LYS A 186 6.26 -17.52 -5.05
C LYS A 186 5.72 -16.11 -4.75
N ASP A 187 6.61 -15.14 -4.56
CA ASP A 187 6.25 -13.75 -4.29
C ASP A 187 5.42 -13.14 -5.43
N GLY A 188 5.71 -13.48 -6.68
CA GLY A 188 4.90 -13.05 -7.83
C GLY A 188 3.46 -13.58 -7.78
N PHE A 189 3.30 -14.84 -7.39
CA PHE A 189 1.98 -15.43 -7.16
C PHE A 189 1.23 -14.72 -6.02
N LEU A 190 1.90 -14.47 -4.90
CA LEU A 190 1.31 -13.77 -3.75
C LEU A 190 0.95 -12.32 -4.10
N GLN A 191 1.77 -11.66 -4.91
CA GLN A 191 1.46 -10.33 -5.44
C GLN A 191 0.15 -10.36 -6.24
N ASP A 192 0.05 -11.23 -7.24
CA ASP A 192 -1.14 -11.33 -8.09
C ASP A 192 -2.40 -11.69 -7.26
N LEU A 193 -2.27 -12.62 -6.31
CA LEU A 193 -3.36 -12.96 -5.40
C LEU A 193 -3.81 -11.75 -4.58
N SER A 194 -2.87 -10.98 -4.05
CA SER A 194 -3.17 -9.77 -3.28
C SER A 194 -3.80 -8.68 -4.14
N GLU A 195 -3.34 -8.51 -5.37
CA GLU A 195 -3.96 -7.59 -6.34
C GLU A 195 -5.43 -7.99 -6.59
N GLY A 196 -5.71 -9.27 -6.78
CA GLY A 196 -7.07 -9.79 -6.91
C GLY A 196 -7.93 -9.50 -5.67
N LEU A 197 -7.38 -9.66 -4.47
CA LEU A 197 -8.06 -9.32 -3.22
C LEU A 197 -8.32 -7.81 -3.11
N VAL A 198 -7.38 -6.96 -3.50
CA VAL A 198 -7.58 -5.50 -3.52
C VAL A 198 -8.67 -5.14 -4.53
N MET A 199 -8.66 -5.70 -5.74
CA MET A 199 -9.73 -5.51 -6.73
C MET A 199 -11.10 -5.90 -6.17
N ARG A 200 -11.16 -7.02 -5.45
CA ARG A 200 -12.38 -7.48 -4.76
C ARG A 200 -12.88 -6.43 -3.76
N THR A 201 -12.00 -5.82 -3.01
CA THR A 201 -12.35 -4.77 -2.05
C THR A 201 -12.91 -3.53 -2.73
N ARG A 202 -12.55 -3.28 -3.97
CA ARG A 202 -12.89 -2.08 -4.74
C ARG A 202 -13.98 -2.31 -5.80
N LYS A 203 -14.66 -3.46 -5.77
CA LYS A 203 -15.67 -3.84 -6.77
C LYS A 203 -16.83 -2.86 -6.92
N SER A 204 -17.17 -2.14 -5.87
CA SER A 204 -18.27 -1.16 -5.86
C SER A 204 -17.83 0.26 -6.19
N GLU A 205 -16.54 0.48 -6.39
CA GLU A 205 -16.03 1.80 -6.74
C GLU A 205 -16.32 2.10 -8.23
N PRO A 206 -16.97 3.21 -8.54
CA PRO A 206 -17.20 3.58 -9.92
C PRO A 206 -15.87 3.96 -10.57
N VAL A 207 -15.50 3.21 -11.60
CA VAL A 207 -14.31 3.53 -12.41
C VAL A 207 -14.79 4.11 -13.73
N SER A 208 -14.50 5.39 -13.95
CA SER A 208 -14.72 6.02 -15.24
C SER A 208 -13.84 5.34 -16.30
N SER A 209 -14.35 5.24 -17.52
CA SER A 209 -13.60 4.70 -18.68
C SER A 209 -12.44 5.57 -19.15
N ARG A 210 -12.21 6.73 -18.53
CA ARG A 210 -11.06 7.58 -18.85
C ARG A 210 -9.76 6.87 -18.49
N PHE A 211 -8.81 6.94 -19.40
CA PHE A 211 -7.51 6.28 -19.25
C PHE A 211 -6.81 6.62 -17.93
N GLU A 212 -6.84 7.90 -17.52
CA GLU A 212 -6.27 8.35 -16.25
C GLU A 212 -6.88 7.68 -15.02
N ASN A 213 -8.20 7.45 -15.03
CA ASN A 213 -8.88 6.79 -13.92
C ASN A 213 -8.56 5.30 -13.89
N ILE A 214 -8.41 4.67 -15.05
CA ILE A 214 -7.96 3.28 -15.14
C ILE A 214 -6.54 3.14 -14.58
N LEU A 215 -5.63 4.05 -14.93
CA LEU A 215 -4.27 4.08 -14.39
C LEU A 215 -4.26 4.33 -12.89
N LYS A 216 -5.08 5.26 -12.40
CA LYS A 216 -5.22 5.54 -10.97
C LYS A 216 -5.70 4.31 -10.20
N GLU A 217 -6.72 3.64 -10.72
CA GLU A 217 -7.24 2.41 -10.10
C GLU A 217 -6.17 1.30 -10.08
N GLY A 218 -5.47 1.10 -11.19
CA GLY A 218 -4.35 0.16 -11.26
C GLY A 218 -3.24 0.47 -10.25
N LEU A 219 -2.92 1.75 -10.04
CA LEU A 219 -1.97 2.18 -9.03
C LEU A 219 -2.46 1.90 -7.61
N ILE A 220 -3.74 2.15 -7.31
CA ILE A 220 -4.33 1.85 -6.00
C ILE A 220 -4.25 0.35 -5.72
N VAL A 221 -4.58 -0.49 -6.70
CA VAL A 221 -4.48 -1.95 -6.59
C VAL A 221 -3.03 -2.36 -6.31
N HIS A 222 -2.08 -1.81 -7.04
CA HIS A 222 -0.66 -2.10 -6.86
C HIS A 222 -0.14 -1.66 -5.49
N LEU A 223 -0.43 -0.44 -5.05
CA LEU A 223 -0.05 0.06 -3.72
C LEU A 223 -0.71 -0.76 -2.60
N GLY A 224 -1.97 -1.13 -2.77
CA GLY A 224 -2.68 -1.99 -1.81
C GLY A 224 -2.02 -3.36 -1.68
N SER A 225 -1.64 -3.98 -2.80
CA SER A 225 -0.89 -5.25 -2.78
C SER A 225 0.49 -5.09 -2.13
N GLY A 226 1.15 -3.95 -2.33
CA GLY A 226 2.42 -3.63 -1.65
C GLY A 226 2.28 -3.55 -0.14
N LEU A 227 1.21 -2.93 0.36
CA LEU A 227 0.93 -2.86 1.80
C LEU A 227 0.61 -4.24 2.40
N VAL A 228 -0.10 -5.10 1.66
CA VAL A 228 -0.33 -6.49 2.07
C VAL A 228 0.99 -7.27 2.06
N GLY A 229 1.82 -7.09 1.02
CA GLY A 229 3.17 -7.68 0.96
C GLY A 229 4.05 -7.24 2.13
N GLN A 230 4.02 -5.96 2.48
CA GLN A 230 4.74 -5.43 3.65
C GLN A 230 4.28 -6.10 4.96
N LYS A 231 2.99 -6.41 5.09
CA LYS A 231 2.46 -7.09 6.28
C LYS A 231 2.87 -8.56 6.37
N TYR A 232 2.82 -9.28 5.26
CA TYR A 232 3.03 -10.74 5.23
C TYR A 232 4.41 -11.17 4.72
N GLY A 233 5.26 -10.21 4.39
CA GLY A 233 6.65 -10.46 4.14
C GLY A 233 6.97 -11.05 2.76
N TYR A 234 6.35 -10.57 1.69
CA TYR A 234 6.71 -10.96 0.32
C TYR A 234 6.95 -9.73 -0.58
N ASP A 235 7.76 -9.93 -1.58
CA ASP A 235 8.14 -8.89 -2.51
C ASP A 235 6.99 -8.54 -3.46
N VAL A 236 6.80 -7.25 -3.69
CA VAL A 236 5.89 -6.72 -4.71
C VAL A 236 6.71 -5.90 -5.70
N GLY A 237 6.92 -6.46 -6.88
CA GLY A 237 7.73 -5.87 -7.93
C GLY A 237 7.06 -4.71 -8.65
N GLU A 238 7.75 -4.16 -9.65
CA GLU A 238 7.18 -3.15 -10.54
C GLU A 238 6.07 -3.74 -11.42
N THR A 239 5.14 -2.88 -11.83
CA THR A 239 4.15 -3.21 -12.85
C THR A 239 4.45 -2.50 -14.17
N ALA A 240 3.93 -3.03 -15.27
CA ALA A 240 4.08 -2.43 -16.60
C ALA A 240 3.54 -0.99 -16.69
N GLY A 241 2.56 -0.65 -15.84
CA GLY A 241 1.97 0.69 -15.75
C GLY A 241 2.84 1.72 -15.04
N SER A 242 3.93 1.31 -14.38
CA SER A 242 4.71 2.19 -13.47
C SER A 242 5.18 3.48 -14.11
N LYS A 243 5.62 3.46 -15.37
CA LYS A 243 6.09 4.63 -16.09
C LYS A 243 5.05 5.74 -16.25
N PHE A 244 3.75 5.40 -16.26
CA PHE A 244 2.68 6.36 -16.50
C PHE A 244 2.31 7.18 -15.28
N TRP A 245 2.48 6.64 -14.05
CA TRP A 245 2.09 7.33 -12.83
C TRP A 245 3.26 7.83 -11.98
N LYS A 246 4.50 7.39 -12.25
CA LYS A 246 5.69 7.85 -11.51
C LYS A 246 5.87 9.36 -11.56
N GLU A 247 5.71 9.97 -12.74
CA GLU A 247 5.83 11.42 -12.89
C GLU A 247 4.74 12.16 -12.12
N ARG A 248 3.51 11.67 -12.16
CA ARG A 248 2.39 12.28 -11.44
C ARG A 248 2.56 12.15 -9.93
N LEU A 249 2.97 11.00 -9.43
CA LEU A 249 3.29 10.80 -8.01
C LEU A 249 4.34 11.81 -7.52
N LYS A 250 5.37 12.06 -8.32
CA LYS A 250 6.44 12.98 -7.98
C LYS A 250 5.98 14.43 -7.91
N ASN A 251 5.08 14.85 -8.80
CA ASN A 251 4.73 16.25 -8.99
C ASN A 251 3.39 16.67 -8.36
N ASP A 252 2.55 15.71 -7.95
CA ASP A 252 1.20 15.96 -7.44
C ASP A 252 1.00 15.29 -6.06
N PRO A 253 1.31 16.00 -4.95
CA PRO A 253 1.14 15.46 -3.61
C PRO A 253 -0.29 15.09 -3.25
N ASN A 254 -1.29 15.79 -3.78
CA ASN A 254 -2.70 15.50 -3.53
C ASN A 254 -3.11 14.17 -4.21
N TYR A 255 -2.67 13.96 -5.44
CA TYR A 255 -2.84 12.68 -6.12
C TYR A 255 -2.17 11.54 -5.35
N THR A 256 -0.93 11.74 -4.91
CA THR A 256 -0.19 10.76 -4.11
C THR A 256 -0.92 10.43 -2.80
N LYS A 257 -1.42 11.44 -2.08
CA LYS A 257 -2.24 11.25 -0.88
C LYS A 257 -3.50 10.43 -1.17
N ALA A 258 -4.24 10.77 -2.21
CA ALA A 258 -5.49 10.11 -2.56
C ALA A 258 -5.29 8.61 -2.87
N VAL A 259 -4.29 8.26 -3.69
CA VAL A 259 -4.03 6.87 -4.06
C VAL A 259 -3.49 6.06 -2.87
N ILE A 260 -2.64 6.63 -2.03
CA ILE A 260 -2.14 5.97 -0.81
C ILE A 260 -3.28 5.72 0.15
N LYS A 261 -4.13 6.70 0.44
CA LYS A 261 -5.28 6.54 1.33
C LYS A 261 -6.27 5.48 0.85
N ALA A 262 -6.53 5.42 -0.46
CA ALA A 262 -7.37 4.38 -1.03
C ALA A 262 -6.73 2.98 -0.88
N ALA A 263 -5.42 2.86 -1.13
CA ALA A 263 -4.68 1.62 -0.94
C ALA A 263 -4.65 1.16 0.52
N GLU A 264 -4.42 2.09 1.48
CA GLU A 264 -4.49 1.82 2.92
C GLU A 264 -5.83 1.22 3.32
N ARG A 265 -6.94 1.85 2.91
CA ARG A 265 -8.29 1.33 3.22
C ARG A 265 -8.51 -0.08 2.70
N SER A 266 -8.04 -0.39 1.49
CA SER A 266 -8.17 -1.73 0.91
C SER A 266 -7.29 -2.75 1.62
N SER A 267 -6.04 -2.42 1.87
CA SER A 267 -5.10 -3.33 2.54
C SER A 267 -5.50 -3.63 3.99
N ASP A 268 -5.93 -2.62 4.75
CA ASP A 268 -6.39 -2.80 6.13
C ASP A 268 -7.53 -3.80 6.23
N LYS A 269 -8.46 -3.75 5.31
CA LYS A 269 -9.59 -4.67 5.26
C LYS A 269 -9.18 -6.10 4.89
N ILE A 270 -8.21 -6.26 3.98
CA ILE A 270 -7.66 -7.58 3.64
C ILE A 270 -6.93 -8.16 4.85
N ILE A 271 -6.10 -7.36 5.51
CA ILE A 271 -5.33 -7.78 6.69
C ILE A 271 -6.29 -8.18 7.82
N ASP A 272 -7.29 -7.36 8.12
CA ASP A 272 -8.30 -7.67 9.14
C ASP A 272 -9.07 -8.96 8.83
N TYR A 273 -9.41 -9.17 7.56
CA TYR A 273 -10.09 -10.40 7.11
C TYR A 273 -9.20 -11.64 7.25
N VAL A 274 -7.94 -11.57 6.84
CA VAL A 274 -6.98 -12.66 6.98
C VAL A 274 -6.75 -12.99 8.46
N ASP A 275 -6.57 -11.98 9.30
CA ASP A 275 -6.37 -12.16 10.74
C ASP A 275 -7.58 -12.85 11.42
N LYS A 276 -8.80 -12.47 11.02
CA LYS A 276 -10.03 -13.12 11.51
C LYS A 276 -10.12 -14.58 11.09
N LEU A 277 -9.78 -14.90 9.85
CA LEU A 277 -9.78 -16.27 9.36
C LEU A 277 -8.72 -17.13 10.07
N GLN A 278 -7.54 -16.58 10.33
CA GLN A 278 -6.48 -17.29 11.08
C GLN A 278 -6.90 -17.59 12.52
N LYS A 279 -7.65 -16.70 13.15
CA LYS A 279 -8.18 -16.89 14.51
C LYS A 279 -9.37 -17.84 14.58
N GLY A 280 -9.82 -18.42 13.46
CA GLY A 280 -10.96 -19.32 13.39
C GLY A 280 -12.31 -18.63 13.62
N GLN A 281 -12.35 -17.30 13.54
CA GLN A 281 -13.59 -16.55 13.65
C GLN A 281 -14.41 -16.74 12.37
N SER A 282 -15.72 -16.93 12.55
CA SER A 282 -16.68 -17.27 11.49
C SER A 282 -16.54 -16.43 10.22
N GLN A 283 -16.69 -17.07 9.06
CA GLN A 283 -16.64 -16.51 7.70
C GLN A 283 -17.68 -15.42 7.40
N SER A 284 -18.51 -15.03 8.34
CA SER A 284 -19.57 -14.04 8.16
C SER A 284 -19.09 -12.59 8.04
N SER A 285 -17.83 -12.32 8.28
CA SER A 285 -17.24 -11.01 7.98
C SER A 285 -16.88 -10.96 6.50
N ASN A 286 -17.87 -10.62 5.69
CA ASN A 286 -17.68 -10.34 4.29
C ASN A 286 -16.54 -9.33 4.08
N LEU A 287 -15.68 -9.61 3.09
CA LEU A 287 -14.91 -8.57 2.40
C LEU A 287 -15.86 -7.55 1.72
N ASP A 288 -17.15 -7.63 2.09
CA ASP A 288 -18.15 -6.71 1.58
C ASP A 288 -17.94 -5.34 2.23
N MET A 289 -17.40 -4.48 1.41
CA MET A 289 -16.77 -3.25 1.78
C MET A 289 -17.54 -2.08 1.22
N ARG A 290 -18.81 -2.16 1.39
CA ARG A 290 -19.61 -0.94 1.29
C ARG A 290 -19.10 -0.01 2.36
N SER A 291 -18.10 0.79 1.97
CA SER A 291 -17.75 1.96 2.73
C SER A 291 -19.01 2.80 2.84
N THR A 292 -19.50 2.99 4.04
CA THR A 292 -20.57 3.96 4.30
C THR A 292 -20.03 5.39 4.29
N THR A 293 -18.74 5.57 4.09
CA THR A 293 -18.13 6.87 3.86
C THR A 293 -18.00 7.10 2.36
N PRO A 294 -18.57 8.19 1.82
CA PRO A 294 -18.30 8.62 0.45
C PRO A 294 -16.79 8.69 0.24
N ILE A 295 -16.31 8.12 -0.86
CA ILE A 295 -14.95 8.38 -1.26
C ILE A 295 -14.96 9.79 -1.82
N ASP A 296 -14.23 10.67 -1.16
CA ASP A 296 -13.92 11.98 -1.69
C ASP A 296 -13.11 11.79 -2.98
N ILE A 297 -13.81 11.68 -4.09
CA ILE A 297 -13.19 11.69 -5.41
C ILE A 297 -13.05 13.16 -5.79
N ASP A 298 -11.84 13.68 -5.69
CA ASP A 298 -11.48 14.90 -6.39
C ASP A 298 -11.49 14.61 -7.90
N VAL A 299 -12.66 14.80 -8.52
CA VAL A 299 -12.91 14.43 -9.92
C VAL A 299 -12.17 15.36 -10.89
N ASP A 300 -11.79 16.55 -10.46
CA ASP A 300 -11.20 17.61 -11.27
C ASP A 300 -9.78 18.00 -10.87
N GLY A 301 -9.24 17.44 -9.79
CA GLY A 301 -7.86 17.72 -9.36
C GLY A 301 -7.67 19.12 -8.80
N ASN A 302 -8.75 19.78 -8.38
CA ASN A 302 -8.69 21.15 -7.83
C ASN A 302 -8.56 21.18 -6.29
N GLY A 303 -8.54 20.02 -5.64
CA GLY A 303 -8.35 19.89 -4.19
C GLY A 303 -9.58 20.28 -3.35
N ILE A 304 -10.74 20.44 -3.98
CA ILE A 304 -12.00 20.73 -3.27
C ILE A 304 -12.77 19.43 -3.12
N VAL A 305 -12.96 18.99 -1.89
CA VAL A 305 -13.83 17.87 -1.52
C VAL A 305 -15.25 18.41 -1.41
N GLU A 306 -16.10 18.14 -2.41
CA GLU A 306 -17.52 18.40 -2.27
C GLU A 306 -18.16 17.26 -1.44
N SER A 307 -18.54 17.58 -0.22
CA SER A 307 -19.37 16.69 0.59
C SER A 307 -20.82 16.78 0.08
N ASP A 308 -21.32 15.72 -0.54
CA ASP A 308 -22.73 15.56 -0.85
C ASP A 308 -23.54 15.34 0.46
N GLU A 309 -23.74 16.42 1.21
CA GLU A 309 -24.85 16.53 2.12
C GLU A 309 -26.03 17.11 1.34
N ASN A 310 -26.77 16.28 0.65
CA ASN A 310 -28.21 16.47 0.38
C ASN A 310 -28.72 15.43 -0.64
N LEU A 311 -29.11 14.29 -0.14
CA LEU A 311 -30.14 13.45 -0.79
C LEU A 311 -31.07 12.90 0.28
N ALA A 312 -32.03 13.73 0.64
CA ALA A 312 -33.25 13.27 1.30
C ALA A 312 -34.09 12.43 0.32
N PRO A 313 -34.73 11.37 0.78
CA PRO A 313 -35.51 10.52 -0.12
C PRO A 313 -36.85 11.19 -0.40
N ASP A 314 -37.07 11.58 -1.63
CA ASP A 314 -38.41 11.94 -2.09
C ASP A 314 -39.21 10.69 -2.41
N LYS A 315 -40.36 10.62 -1.75
CA LYS A 315 -41.39 9.59 -1.89
C LYS A 315 -42.24 9.89 -3.10
N LYS A 316 -42.60 8.81 -3.80
CA LYS A 316 -43.90 8.50 -4.43
C LYS A 316 -44.12 8.77 -5.91
N GLN A 317 -44.51 7.69 -6.48
CA GLN A 317 -45.71 7.41 -7.33
C GLN A 317 -45.50 7.36 -8.83
N GLY A 318 -45.89 6.19 -9.33
CA GLY A 318 -46.83 6.07 -10.43
C GLY A 318 -46.43 5.04 -11.47
N ALA A 319 -47.21 4.00 -11.51
CA ALA A 319 -47.31 2.94 -12.50
C ALA A 319 -47.25 3.47 -13.95
N ASP A 320 -46.62 2.72 -14.85
CA ASP A 320 -47.34 1.95 -15.86
C ASP A 320 -46.35 1.19 -16.77
N GLU A 321 -46.90 0.09 -17.24
CA GLU A 321 -46.30 -0.93 -18.12
C GLU A 321 -45.81 -0.37 -19.46
N GLU A 322 -44.72 -0.92 -19.98
CA GLU A 322 -44.72 -1.50 -21.34
C GLU A 322 -43.47 -2.34 -21.58
N LYS A 323 -43.74 -3.50 -22.12
CA LYS A 323 -42.81 -4.47 -22.66
C LYS A 323 -42.09 -3.88 -23.88
N ASP A 324 -40.79 -4.13 -24.04
CA ASP A 324 -40.31 -4.79 -25.26
C ASP A 324 -38.86 -5.27 -25.17
N ASN A 325 -38.70 -6.41 -25.79
CA ASN A 325 -37.51 -7.16 -26.12
C ASN A 325 -36.34 -6.33 -26.66
N ASN A 326 -35.11 -6.60 -26.26
CA ASN A 326 -34.12 -7.25 -27.13
C ASN A 326 -32.70 -7.23 -26.59
N GLN A 327 -32.10 -8.38 -26.78
CA GLN A 327 -30.67 -8.66 -27.07
C GLN A 327 -29.59 -8.38 -26.05
N GLU A 328 -29.08 -9.51 -25.62
CA GLU A 328 -27.72 -9.81 -25.15
C GLU A 328 -26.64 -9.06 -25.93
N GLU A 329 -25.83 -8.32 -25.24
CA GLU A 329 -24.42 -8.16 -25.57
C GLU A 329 -23.61 -8.21 -24.29
N SER A 330 -22.96 -9.35 -24.11
CA SER A 330 -21.98 -9.60 -23.08
C SER A 330 -20.72 -8.77 -23.37
N HIS A 331 -20.54 -7.67 -22.67
CA HIS A 331 -19.25 -6.98 -22.68
C HIS A 331 -18.33 -7.59 -21.64
N HIS A 332 -17.50 -8.52 -22.08
CA HIS A 332 -16.26 -8.90 -21.41
C HIS A 332 -15.31 -7.71 -21.49
N GLN A 333 -15.22 -6.95 -20.41
CA GLN A 333 -14.12 -5.99 -20.26
C GLN A 333 -12.88 -6.72 -19.75
N HIS A 334 -12.08 -7.20 -20.67
CA HIS A 334 -10.71 -7.62 -20.40
C HIS A 334 -9.83 -6.37 -20.17
N ARG A 335 -9.44 -6.17 -18.93
CA ARG A 335 -8.37 -5.22 -18.60
C ARG A 335 -7.03 -5.93 -18.78
N HIS A 336 -6.42 -5.79 -19.94
CA HIS A 336 -5.07 -6.27 -20.18
C HIS A 336 -4.05 -5.23 -19.70
N PHE A 337 -3.31 -5.57 -18.68
CA PHE A 337 -2.02 -4.96 -18.40
C PHE A 337 -0.95 -5.97 -18.81
N HIS A 338 -0.23 -5.69 -19.88
CA HIS A 338 0.90 -6.52 -20.32
C HIS A 338 2.12 -6.32 -19.40
N ARG A 339 2.77 -7.41 -19.13
CA ARG A 339 4.11 -7.47 -18.51
C ARG A 339 5.16 -6.79 -19.37
#